data_f00777976f8ce546ddd3fd3a5750a500
#
_entry.id   f00777976f8ce546ddd3fd3a5750a500
#
_cell.length_a   1.000
_cell.length_b   1.000
_cell.length_c   1.000
_cell.angle_alpha   90.00
_cell.angle_beta   90.00
_cell.angle_gamma   90.00
#
_symmetry.space_group_name_H-M   'P 1'
#
loop_
_entity.id
_entity.type
_entity.pdbx_description
1 polymer ?
#
loop_
_entity_poly.entity_id
_entity_poly.type
_entity_poly.pdbx_seq_one_letter_code
_entity_poly.pdbx_strand_id
1 'polypeptide(L)'
;MKRILLIAFALVVAVAASAKNYKWDTEILYKGTPDAYTEKMCRLDVAYEEGGQDRPVIVWFHGGGLTSGWRHIPDALRRDGAIVVGVGYRFVTE
;
A
#
# COMPACT_ATOMS: atom_id res chain seq x y z
N MET A 1 34.85 -6.99 18.36
CA MET A 1 34.30 -7.34 17.05
C MET A 1 32.97 -8.10 17.11
N LYS A 2 32.86 -9.15 17.93
CA LYS A 2 31.61 -9.93 18.04
C LYS A 2 30.41 -9.09 18.49
N ARG A 3 30.61 -8.12 19.38
CA ARG A 3 29.52 -7.26 19.86
C ARG A 3 28.97 -6.35 18.77
N ILE A 4 29.83 -5.85 17.89
CA ILE A 4 29.43 -4.97 16.78
C ILE A 4 28.60 -5.76 15.77
N LEU A 5 28.99 -6.99 15.46
CA LEU A 5 28.24 -7.87 14.54
C LEU A 5 26.85 -8.19 15.08
N LEU A 6 26.71 -8.44 16.38
CA LEU A 6 25.42 -8.72 17.01
C LEU A 6 24.49 -7.51 16.94
N ILE A 7 24.99 -6.30 17.16
CA ILE A 7 24.20 -5.08 17.07
C ILE A 7 23.72 -4.87 15.64
N ALA A 8 24.59 -5.02 14.65
CA ALA A 8 24.22 -4.89 13.23
C ALA A 8 23.14 -5.90 12.83
N PHE A 9 23.26 -7.14 13.25
CA PHE A 9 22.28 -8.19 12.98
C PHE A 9 20.93 -7.85 13.60
N ALA A 10 20.89 -7.37 14.83
CA ALA A 10 19.67 -6.98 15.51
C ALA A 10 18.94 -5.84 14.78
N LEU A 11 19.67 -4.85 14.27
CA LEU A 11 19.09 -3.76 13.50
C LEU A 11 18.45 -4.25 12.20
N VAL A 12 19.11 -5.15 11.48
CA VAL A 12 18.58 -5.73 10.23
C VAL A 12 17.29 -6.52 10.51
N VAL A 13 17.28 -7.32 11.56
CA VAL A 13 16.09 -8.09 11.96
C VAL A 13 14.94 -7.18 12.34
N ALA A 14 15.20 -6.09 13.06
CA ALA A 14 14.17 -5.13 13.44
C ALA A 14 13.52 -4.46 12.23
N VAL A 15 14.32 -4.05 11.25
CA VAL A 15 13.80 -3.45 9.99
C VAL A 15 12.96 -4.47 9.22
N ALA A 16 13.42 -5.70 9.08
CA ALA A 16 12.69 -6.75 8.39
C ALA A 16 11.38 -7.08 9.11
N ALA A 17 11.37 -7.14 10.44
CA ALA A 17 10.17 -7.40 11.23
C ALA A 17 9.14 -6.28 11.06
N SER A 18 9.57 -5.02 11.04
CA SER A 18 8.70 -3.86 10.80
C SER A 18 8.02 -3.96 9.43
N ALA A 19 8.77 -4.29 8.38
CA ALA A 19 8.23 -4.45 7.03
C ALA A 19 7.23 -5.60 6.92
N LYS A 20 7.35 -6.64 7.76
CA LYS A 20 6.48 -7.83 7.74
C LYS A 20 5.14 -7.63 8.45
N ASN A 21 4.97 -6.53 9.18
CA ASN A 21 3.77 -6.34 10.00
C ASN A 21 2.61 -5.69 9.26
N TYR A 22 2.77 -5.38 7.97
CA TYR A 22 1.71 -4.79 7.18
C TYR A 22 0.69 -5.85 6.77
N LYS A 23 -0.57 -5.52 6.96
CA LYS A 23 -1.72 -6.30 6.49
C LYS A 23 -2.36 -5.61 5.31
N TRP A 24 -3.15 -6.38 4.55
CA TRP A 24 -3.75 -5.90 3.31
C TRP A 24 -5.24 -6.21 3.28
N ASP A 25 -6.03 -5.21 2.95
CA ASP A 25 -7.40 -5.38 2.49
C ASP A 25 -7.43 -4.95 1.03
N THR A 26 -7.83 -5.85 0.14
CA THR A 26 -7.67 -5.64 -1.30
C THR A 26 -9.00 -5.64 -2.02
N GLU A 27 -9.01 -5.05 -3.22
CA GLU A 27 -10.13 -5.06 -4.14
C GLU A 27 -11.42 -4.48 -3.55
N ILE A 28 -11.30 -3.44 -2.74
CA ILE A 28 -12.44 -2.77 -2.13
C ILE A 28 -13.08 -1.87 -3.17
N LEU A 29 -14.32 -2.19 -3.56
CA LEU A 29 -15.07 -1.37 -4.50
C LEU A 29 -15.51 -0.07 -3.81
N TYR A 30 -15.10 1.06 -4.36
CA TYR A 30 -15.46 2.36 -3.78
C TYR A 30 -16.56 3.10 -4.56
N LYS A 31 -16.92 2.60 -5.73
CA LYS A 31 -17.96 3.20 -6.54
C LYS A 31 -18.84 2.09 -7.14
N GLY A 32 -20.03 1.96 -6.62
CA GLY A 32 -21.00 1.01 -7.14
C GLY A 32 -21.71 1.54 -8.38
N THR A 33 -21.63 0.82 -9.49
CA THR A 33 -22.42 1.07 -10.70
C THR A 33 -22.65 -0.26 -11.40
N PRO A 34 -23.65 -0.37 -12.29
CA PRO A 34 -23.85 -1.58 -13.08
C PRO A 34 -22.81 -1.74 -14.21
N ASP A 35 -21.93 -0.75 -14.43
CA ASP A 35 -20.93 -0.77 -15.48
C ASP A 35 -19.76 -1.67 -15.06
N ALA A 36 -19.50 -2.72 -15.84
CA ALA A 36 -18.44 -3.69 -15.55
C ALA A 36 -17.05 -3.05 -15.55
N TYR A 37 -16.82 -2.06 -16.39
CA TYR A 37 -15.54 -1.35 -16.43
C TYR A 37 -15.30 -0.58 -15.13
N THR A 38 -16.31 0.13 -14.65
CA THR A 38 -16.22 0.85 -13.37
C THR A 38 -16.01 -0.12 -12.20
N GLU A 39 -16.70 -1.24 -12.18
CA GLU A 39 -16.52 -2.26 -11.14
C GLU A 39 -15.11 -2.82 -11.13
N LYS A 40 -14.49 -2.99 -12.29
CA LYS A 40 -13.13 -3.46 -12.41
C LYS A 40 -12.11 -2.42 -11.95
N MET A 41 -12.29 -1.18 -12.36
CA MET A 41 -11.28 -0.12 -12.20
C MET A 41 -11.41 0.66 -10.90
N CYS A 42 -12.61 0.84 -10.39
CA CYS A 42 -12.86 1.66 -9.20
C CYS A 42 -12.76 0.84 -7.91
N ARG A 43 -11.61 0.22 -7.74
CA ARG A 43 -11.26 -0.53 -6.54
C ARG A 43 -9.99 0.04 -5.92
N LEU A 44 -9.83 -0.17 -4.64
CA LEU A 44 -8.63 0.25 -3.94
C LEU A 44 -8.12 -0.86 -3.04
N ASP A 45 -6.84 -0.79 -2.75
CA ASP A 45 -6.18 -1.67 -1.79
C ASP A 45 -5.71 -0.82 -0.61
N VAL A 46 -5.76 -1.38 0.57
CA VAL A 46 -5.29 -0.71 1.80
C VAL A 46 -4.24 -1.58 2.45
N ALA A 47 -3.08 -0.99 2.74
CA ALA A 47 -2.03 -1.62 3.52
C ALA A 47 -1.88 -0.88 4.85
N TYR A 48 -1.84 -1.62 5.95
CA TYR A 48 -1.82 -1.02 7.29
C TYR A 48 -1.16 -1.95 8.31
N GLU A 49 -0.69 -1.38 9.41
CA GLU A 49 -0.27 -2.13 10.59
C GLU A 49 -1.39 -2.18 11.61
N GLU A 50 -1.68 -3.37 12.14
CA GLU A 50 -2.68 -3.51 13.20
C GLU A 50 -2.24 -2.83 14.50
N GLY A 51 -3.23 -2.35 15.25
CA GLY A 51 -3.02 -1.78 16.57
C GLY A 51 -2.45 -0.38 16.59
N GLY A 52 -2.27 0.24 15.44
CA GLY A 52 -1.80 1.60 15.36
C GLY A 52 -2.91 2.61 15.68
N GLN A 53 -2.51 3.74 16.25
CA GLN A 53 -3.39 4.86 16.49
C GLN A 53 -2.72 6.13 15.94
N ASP A 54 -3.53 7.07 15.51
CA ASP A 54 -3.06 8.37 15.03
C ASP A 54 -2.03 8.22 13.90
N ARG A 55 -2.28 7.28 13.00
CA ARG A 55 -1.39 7.00 11.89
C ARG A 55 -1.70 7.91 10.71
N PRO A 56 -0.68 8.40 10.00
CA PRO A 56 -0.92 9.15 8.76
C PRO A 56 -1.52 8.23 7.70
N VAL A 57 -2.36 8.81 6.85
CA VAL A 57 -2.94 8.12 5.70
C VAL A 57 -2.32 8.69 4.43
N ILE A 58 -1.75 7.81 3.62
CA ILE A 58 -1.19 8.15 2.33
C ILE A 58 -2.10 7.57 1.26
N VAL A 59 -2.57 8.40 0.36
CA VAL A 59 -3.36 7.94 -0.79
C VAL A 59 -2.47 8.01 -2.02
N TRP A 60 -2.26 6.84 -2.65
CA TRP A 60 -1.38 6.71 -3.80
C TRP A 60 -2.18 6.45 -5.06
N PHE A 61 -1.94 7.29 -6.07
CA PHE A 61 -2.52 7.12 -7.40
C PHE A 61 -1.40 6.66 -8.34
N HIS A 62 -1.58 5.49 -8.97
CA HIS A 62 -0.56 4.94 -9.85
C HIS A 62 -0.37 5.80 -11.09
N GLY A 63 0.83 5.71 -11.70
CA GLY A 63 1.16 6.40 -12.94
C GLY A 63 0.58 5.71 -14.16
N GLY A 64 0.77 6.32 -15.30
CA GLY A 64 0.32 5.82 -16.60
C GLY A 64 -0.39 6.87 -17.43
N GLY A 65 -0.26 8.14 -17.06
CA GLY A 65 -0.84 9.26 -17.80
C GLY A 65 -2.37 9.25 -17.86
N LEU A 66 -3.02 8.58 -16.90
CA LEU A 66 -4.47 8.38 -16.85
C LEU A 66 -5.02 7.53 -18.01
N THR A 67 -4.16 6.81 -18.70
CA THR A 67 -4.54 5.95 -19.83
C THR A 67 -4.12 4.50 -19.68
N SER A 68 -3.26 4.20 -18.70
CA SER A 68 -2.72 2.86 -18.48
C SER A 68 -2.25 2.69 -17.05
N GLY A 69 -1.77 1.48 -16.73
CA GLY A 69 -1.28 1.16 -15.42
C GLY A 69 -2.29 0.39 -14.57
N TRP A 70 -1.90 0.07 -13.37
CA TRP A 70 -2.73 -0.69 -12.44
C TRP A 70 -2.47 -0.22 -11.02
N ARG A 71 -3.46 -0.34 -10.15
CA ARG A 71 -3.29 0.02 -8.74
C ARG A 71 -2.22 -0.83 -8.09
N HIS A 72 -1.42 -0.18 -7.27
CA HIS A 72 -0.37 -0.83 -6.48
C HIS A 72 0.00 0.10 -5.33
N ILE A 73 0.71 -0.44 -4.36
CA ILE A 73 1.27 0.35 -3.27
C ILE A 73 2.79 0.15 -3.29
N PRO A 74 3.57 1.21 -3.57
CA PRO A 74 5.03 1.11 -3.54
C PRO A 74 5.55 0.66 -2.18
N ASP A 75 6.56 -0.19 -2.17
CA ASP A 75 7.17 -0.70 -0.94
C ASP A 75 7.67 0.42 -0.03
N ALA A 76 8.19 1.48 -0.63
CA ALA A 76 8.73 2.62 0.12
C ALA A 76 7.69 3.31 1.00
N LEU A 77 6.41 3.19 0.68
CA LEU A 77 5.33 3.81 1.45
C LEU A 77 4.85 2.94 2.62
N ARG A 78 5.14 1.64 2.58
CA ARG A 78 4.75 0.70 3.63
C ARG A 78 5.78 0.68 4.75
N ARG A 79 5.97 1.85 5.36
CA ARG A 79 6.95 2.04 6.44
C ARG A 79 6.36 2.96 7.49
N ASP A 80 6.93 2.94 8.67
CA ASP A 80 6.63 3.86 9.76
C ASP A 80 5.17 3.84 10.20
N GLY A 81 4.47 2.74 9.92
CA GLY A 81 3.11 2.55 10.38
C GLY A 81 2.05 3.35 9.64
N ALA A 82 2.37 4.01 8.54
CA ALA A 82 1.38 4.72 7.75
C ALA A 82 0.33 3.77 7.19
N ILE A 83 -0.90 4.25 7.11
CA ILE A 83 -1.97 3.56 6.38
C ILE A 83 -1.86 4.02 4.93
N VAL A 84 -1.69 3.08 4.00
CA VAL A 84 -1.50 3.42 2.60
C VAL A 84 -2.68 2.89 1.78
N VAL A 85 -3.29 3.78 1.00
CA VAL A 85 -4.39 3.44 0.11
C VAL A 85 -3.89 3.51 -1.33
N GLY A 86 -3.90 2.38 -2.03
CA GLY A 86 -3.56 2.33 -3.44
C GLY A 86 -4.83 2.34 -4.28
N VAL A 87 -5.04 3.39 -5.04
CA VAL A 87 -6.31 3.63 -5.73
C VAL A 87 -6.25 3.21 -7.19
N GLY A 88 -7.21 2.37 -7.59
CA GLY A 88 -7.50 2.16 -9.00
C GLY A 88 -8.49 3.21 -9.48
N TYR A 89 -8.46 3.52 -10.76
CA TYR A 89 -9.35 4.52 -11.34
C TYR A 89 -9.60 4.24 -12.81
N ARG A 90 -10.70 4.78 -13.32
CA ARG A 90 -11.04 4.67 -14.74
C ARG A 90 -10.10 5.53 -15.57
N PHE A 91 -9.75 5.04 -16.75
CA PHE A 91 -8.90 5.79 -17.67
C PHE A 91 -9.72 6.78 -18.52
N VAL A 92 -9.07 7.85 -18.94
CA VAL A 92 -9.75 8.91 -19.71
C VAL A 92 -10.11 8.48 -21.13
N THR A 93 -9.53 7.39 -21.61
CA THR A 93 -9.74 6.87 -22.97
C THR A 93 -10.82 5.80 -23.06
N GLU A 94 -11.49 5.49 -21.96
CA GLU A 94 -12.49 4.42 -21.89
C GLU A 94 -13.91 4.93 -21.65
#